data_f357bb05e92b4e1a2fc8259ef3479ea8
#
_entry.id   f357bb05e92b4e1a2fc8259ef3479ea8
#
_cell.length_a   1.000
_cell.length_b   1.000
_cell.length_c   1.000
_cell.angle_alpha   90.00
_cell.angle_beta   90.00
_cell.angle_gamma   90.00
#
_symmetry.space_group_name_H-M   'P 1'
#
loop_
_entity.id
_entity.type
_entity.pdbx_description
1 polymer ?
#
loop_
_entity_poly.entity_id
_entity_poly.type
_entity_poly.pdbx_seq_one_letter_code
_entity_poly.pdbx_strand_id
1 'polypeptide(L)'
;LGDVYKRQDPYSGSYYDVRTRQIVRTTDFVQEDPVVTFPAANVNIAVTKDSIVGVNLSSVYVRSKENGDMTVLRIQSSNGASNTALQHFAEENPEVILAQETLAKSAVNAASLAARMSASADAPDILRLGLTPDTPEADGSWPLDVLMDKGWCMDLSVYPEVSDYVSRLNGIYRDAVTRNGKIYALPIYAWSYGYFISRNVMEKLGLQESDIPTNLIDLCAFITKWN
;
A
#
# COMPACT_ATOMS: atom_id res chain seq x y z
N LEU A 1 21.40 -13.13 -13.61
CA LEU A 1 22.16 -12.16 -12.82
C LEU A 1 21.69 -10.78 -13.29
N GLY A 2 20.57 -10.30 -12.68
CA GLY A 2 20.03 -9.00 -13.01
C GLY A 2 21.02 -7.91 -12.62
N ASP A 3 21.17 -6.92 -13.49
CA ASP A 3 21.92 -5.70 -13.24
C ASP A 3 21.27 -4.98 -12.07
N VAL A 4 21.78 -5.29 -10.90
CA VAL A 4 21.45 -4.54 -9.70
C VAL A 4 22.39 -3.35 -9.71
N TYR A 5 21.85 -2.16 -9.70
CA TYR A 5 22.59 -0.92 -9.56
C TYR A 5 23.18 -0.81 -8.14
N LYS A 6 24.04 -1.77 -7.79
CA LYS A 6 24.79 -1.75 -6.52
C LYS A 6 26.03 -0.89 -6.71
N ARG A 7 26.12 0.16 -5.95
CA ARG A 7 27.32 1.00 -5.93
C ARG A 7 28.05 0.80 -4.63
N GLN A 8 29.31 0.36 -4.74
CA GLN A 8 30.19 0.30 -3.61
C GLN A 8 30.55 1.73 -3.16
N ASP A 9 30.42 1.96 -1.87
CA ASP A 9 30.92 3.17 -1.24
C ASP A 9 32.44 3.07 -1.05
N PRO A 10 33.21 3.87 -1.73
CA PRO A 10 34.66 3.80 -1.63
C PRO A 10 35.20 4.21 -0.24
N TYR A 11 34.36 4.81 0.59
CA TYR A 11 34.76 5.33 1.91
C TYR A 11 34.45 4.36 3.05
N SER A 12 33.36 3.60 2.97
CA SER A 12 32.93 2.69 4.04
C SER A 12 32.99 1.21 3.67
N GLY A 13 33.17 0.88 2.39
CA GLY A 13 33.09 -0.49 1.90
C GLY A 13 31.67 -1.07 1.83
N SER A 14 30.66 -0.30 2.25
CA SER A 14 29.26 -0.68 2.12
C SER A 14 28.83 -0.63 0.66
N TYR A 15 27.72 -1.31 0.37
CA TYR A 15 27.07 -1.27 -0.94
C TYR A 15 25.73 -0.59 -0.80
N TYR A 16 25.38 0.21 -1.79
CA TYR A 16 24.08 0.85 -1.89
C TYR A 16 23.30 0.26 -3.06
N ASP A 17 22.12 -0.25 -2.76
CA ASP A 17 21.17 -0.75 -3.76
C ASP A 17 20.05 0.25 -3.97
N VAL A 18 19.78 0.59 -5.23
CA VAL A 18 18.72 1.52 -5.61
C VAL A 18 17.46 0.73 -5.91
N ARG A 19 16.49 0.84 -5.05
CA ARG A 19 15.12 0.40 -5.29
C ARG A 19 14.31 1.55 -5.92
N THR A 20 13.11 1.33 -6.31
CA THR A 20 12.28 2.30 -7.06
C THR A 20 12.34 3.74 -6.50
N ARG A 21 12.35 3.90 -5.18
CA ARG A 21 12.46 5.20 -4.49
C ARG A 21 13.34 5.15 -3.25
N GLN A 22 13.83 4.00 -2.92
CA GLN A 22 14.56 3.75 -1.69
C GLN A 22 15.98 3.33 -1.99
N ILE A 23 16.91 3.83 -1.19
CA ILE A 23 18.27 3.35 -1.16
C ILE A 23 18.46 2.55 0.12
N VAL A 24 18.89 1.33 -0.03
CA VAL A 24 19.26 0.46 1.06
C VAL A 24 20.78 0.30 1.10
N ARG A 25 21.33 0.23 2.31
CA ARG A 25 22.75 -0.08 2.54
C ARG A 25 22.85 -1.55 2.96
N THR A 26 23.87 -2.21 2.45
CA THR A 26 24.24 -3.55 2.88
C THR A 26 25.75 -3.73 2.91
N THR A 27 26.25 -4.56 3.81
CA THR A 27 27.65 -4.94 3.87
C THR A 27 27.87 -6.41 3.47
N ASP A 28 26.84 -7.22 3.56
CA ASP A 28 26.88 -8.68 3.35
C ASP A 28 25.87 -9.18 2.30
N PHE A 29 25.08 -8.29 1.70
CA PHE A 29 24.01 -8.58 0.75
C PHE A 29 22.85 -9.43 1.31
N VAL A 30 22.79 -9.60 2.61
CA VAL A 30 21.76 -10.35 3.33
C VAL A 30 20.91 -9.41 4.17
N GLN A 31 21.56 -8.57 4.96
CA GLN A 31 20.89 -7.54 5.75
C GLN A 31 20.91 -6.22 4.99
N GLU A 32 19.74 -5.58 4.92
CA GLU A 32 19.54 -4.32 4.22
C GLU A 32 19.01 -3.28 5.20
N ASP A 33 19.75 -2.19 5.34
CA ASP A 33 19.35 -1.03 6.14
C ASP A 33 18.79 0.04 5.20
N PRO A 34 17.54 0.47 5.35
CA PRO A 34 17.03 1.63 4.62
C PRO A 34 17.80 2.89 5.03
N VAL A 35 18.35 3.59 4.05
CA VAL A 35 19.16 4.78 4.32
C VAL A 35 18.47 6.04 3.87
N VAL A 36 17.86 6.01 2.68
CA VAL A 36 17.32 7.19 2.03
C VAL A 36 16.10 6.84 1.22
N THR A 37 15.10 7.70 1.26
CA THR A 37 13.99 7.71 0.30
C THR A 37 14.05 8.99 -0.52
N PHE A 38 13.96 8.86 -1.84
CA PHE A 38 13.84 10.01 -2.72
C PHE A 38 12.37 10.23 -3.12
N PRO A 39 11.95 11.49 -3.26
CA PRO A 39 10.59 11.81 -3.69
C PRO A 39 10.24 11.25 -5.07
N ALA A 40 11.23 11.11 -5.95
CA ALA A 40 11.06 10.62 -7.31
C ALA A 40 11.55 9.18 -7.50
N ALA A 41 10.91 8.46 -8.44
CA ALA A 41 11.38 7.17 -8.91
C ALA A 41 12.52 7.30 -9.93
N ASN A 42 13.23 6.19 -10.19
CA ASN A 42 14.27 6.08 -11.21
C ASN A 42 15.41 7.09 -11.03
N VAL A 43 15.89 7.21 -9.81
CA VAL A 43 16.99 8.09 -9.46
C VAL A 43 18.32 7.35 -9.67
N ASN A 44 19.24 7.95 -10.41
CA ASN A 44 20.64 7.51 -10.42
C ASN A 44 21.33 8.06 -9.19
N ILE A 45 22.18 7.27 -8.56
CA ILE A 45 22.90 7.70 -7.36
C ILE A 45 24.39 7.87 -7.57
N ALA A 46 24.94 8.85 -6.87
CA ALA A 46 26.37 8.99 -6.60
C ALA A 46 26.56 9.04 -5.08
N VAL A 47 27.63 8.38 -4.62
CA VAL A 47 27.97 8.33 -3.20
C VAL A 47 29.19 9.20 -2.97
N THR A 48 29.07 10.16 -2.07
CA THR A 48 30.18 11.01 -1.60
C THR A 48 30.66 10.52 -0.23
N LYS A 49 31.61 11.22 0.38
CA LYS A 49 32.05 10.87 1.73
C LYS A 49 30.90 10.89 2.74
N ASP A 50 30.08 11.92 2.72
CA ASP A 50 29.10 12.20 3.78
C ASP A 50 27.65 12.17 3.29
N SER A 51 27.44 12.01 1.97
CA SER A 51 26.12 12.13 1.37
C SER A 51 25.88 11.12 0.25
N ILE A 52 24.60 10.87 -0.01
CA ILE A 52 24.11 10.20 -1.20
C ILE A 52 23.39 11.24 -2.06
N VAL A 53 23.83 11.37 -3.28
CA VAL A 53 23.25 12.30 -4.26
C VAL A 53 22.41 11.49 -5.24
N GLY A 54 21.14 11.81 -5.33
CA GLY A 54 20.23 11.23 -6.28
C GLY A 54 19.95 12.20 -7.43
N VAL A 55 19.97 11.72 -8.65
CA VAL A 55 19.70 12.53 -9.85
C VAL A 55 18.69 11.83 -10.73
N ASN A 56 17.66 12.55 -11.14
CA ASN A 56 16.77 12.16 -12.22
C ASN A 56 16.76 13.25 -13.31
N LEU A 57 15.87 13.11 -14.30
CA LEU A 57 15.81 14.03 -15.45
C LEU A 57 15.50 15.48 -15.06
N SER A 58 14.88 15.73 -13.91
CA SER A 58 14.37 17.05 -13.52
C SER A 58 14.89 17.57 -12.20
N SER A 59 15.56 16.74 -11.39
CA SER A 59 15.88 17.10 -10.02
C SER A 59 17.18 16.46 -9.51
N VAL A 60 17.82 17.15 -8.58
CA VAL A 60 18.97 16.66 -7.83
C VAL A 60 18.59 16.63 -6.36
N TYR A 61 18.78 15.51 -5.72
CA TYR A 61 18.50 15.30 -4.31
C TYR A 61 19.80 15.00 -3.57
N VAL A 62 20.00 15.63 -2.43
CA VAL A 62 21.15 15.36 -1.57
C VAL A 62 20.66 14.90 -0.22
N ARG A 63 21.16 13.77 0.27
CA ARG A 63 20.83 13.20 1.57
C ARG A 63 22.08 12.79 2.33
N SER A 64 22.08 12.96 3.65
CA SER A 64 23.17 12.48 4.49
C SER A 64 23.26 10.95 4.48
N LYS A 65 24.47 10.40 4.61
CA LYS A 65 24.70 8.96 4.82
C LYS A 65 24.39 8.51 6.24
N GLU A 66 24.53 9.41 7.18
CA GLU A 66 24.19 9.14 8.58
C GLU A 66 22.70 9.38 8.76
N ASN A 67 21.99 8.37 9.24
CA ASN A 67 20.56 8.51 9.48
C ASN A 67 20.25 9.51 10.61
N GLY A 68 21.25 9.88 11.44
CA GLY A 68 21.06 10.76 12.57
C GLY A 68 19.87 10.34 13.43
N ASP A 69 19.02 11.30 13.80
CA ASP A 69 17.74 11.05 14.49
C ASP A 69 16.58 10.78 13.52
N MET A 70 16.86 10.25 12.31
CA MET A 70 15.82 10.00 11.32
C MET A 70 14.91 8.85 11.73
N THR A 71 13.62 9.08 11.61
CA THR A 71 12.61 8.04 11.83
C THR A 71 12.45 7.18 10.57
N VAL A 72 12.52 5.87 10.72
CA VAL A 72 12.23 4.93 9.63
C VAL A 72 10.77 4.50 9.74
N LEU A 73 9.97 4.81 8.72
CA LEU A 73 8.59 4.37 8.59
C LEU A 73 8.50 3.24 7.57
N ARG A 74 8.23 2.04 8.04
CA ARG A 74 8.13 0.83 7.21
C ARG A 74 6.73 0.68 6.66
N ILE A 75 6.62 0.72 5.33
CA ILE A 75 5.34 0.60 4.62
C ILE A 75 5.35 -0.69 3.83
N GLN A 76 4.39 -1.56 4.11
CA GLN A 76 4.23 -2.81 3.41
C GLN A 76 2.98 -2.79 2.53
N SER A 77 3.11 -3.18 1.27
CA SER A 77 2.04 -3.16 0.29
C SER A 77 2.07 -4.37 -0.62
N SER A 78 0.91 -4.93 -0.92
CA SER A 78 0.74 -5.97 -1.94
C SER A 78 0.82 -5.44 -3.38
N ASN A 79 0.69 -4.14 -3.56
CA ASN A 79 0.83 -3.46 -4.84
C ASN A 79 1.91 -2.41 -4.70
N GLY A 80 2.88 -2.38 -5.61
CA GLY A 80 3.97 -1.40 -5.58
C GLY A 80 3.42 0.00 -5.31
N ALA A 81 3.94 0.64 -4.29
CA ALA A 81 3.45 1.92 -3.84
C ALA A 81 3.98 3.05 -4.73
N SER A 82 3.50 3.15 -5.94
CA SER A 82 3.59 4.42 -6.64
C SER A 82 2.44 5.30 -6.17
N ASN A 83 2.72 6.18 -5.22
CA ASN A 83 1.67 6.97 -4.63
C ASN A 83 2.12 8.41 -4.48
N THR A 84 1.41 9.31 -5.13
CA THR A 84 1.62 10.76 -5.03
C THR A 84 1.58 11.23 -3.57
N ALA A 85 0.73 10.63 -2.73
CA ALA A 85 0.65 10.98 -1.32
C ALA A 85 1.94 10.63 -0.55
N LEU A 86 2.57 9.47 -0.83
CA LEU A 86 3.85 9.12 -0.22
C LEU A 86 4.98 10.03 -0.71
N GLN A 87 4.90 10.48 -1.96
CA GLN A 87 5.85 11.45 -2.49
C GLN A 87 5.72 12.79 -1.77
N HIS A 88 4.51 13.33 -1.66
CA HIS A 88 4.27 14.58 -0.92
C HIS A 88 4.69 14.47 0.54
N PHE A 89 4.36 13.36 1.18
CA PHE A 89 4.78 13.12 2.55
C PHE A 89 6.32 13.16 2.69
N ALA A 90 7.04 12.50 1.78
CA ALA A 90 8.51 12.49 1.81
C ALA A 90 9.12 13.87 1.50
N GLU A 91 8.45 14.69 0.69
CA GLU A 91 8.87 16.08 0.42
C GLU A 91 8.69 16.97 1.64
N GLU A 92 7.60 16.80 2.39
CA GLU A 92 7.25 17.58 3.56
C GLU A 92 7.98 17.13 4.83
N ASN A 93 8.41 15.84 4.88
CA ASN A 93 9.05 15.23 6.05
C ASN A 93 10.42 14.63 5.68
N PRO A 94 11.42 15.46 5.38
CA PRO A 94 12.72 14.98 4.92
C PRO A 94 13.51 14.19 5.99
N GLU A 95 13.13 14.29 7.26
CA GLU A 95 13.67 13.54 8.39
C GLU A 95 13.09 12.12 8.50
N VAL A 96 12.05 11.80 7.73
CA VAL A 96 11.44 10.47 7.74
C VAL A 96 11.89 9.65 6.53
N ILE A 97 12.45 8.48 6.80
CA ILE A 97 12.79 7.49 5.77
C ILE A 97 11.58 6.58 5.54
N LEU A 98 11.02 6.62 4.33
CA LEU A 98 9.96 5.69 3.93
C LEU A 98 10.58 4.39 3.39
N ALA A 99 10.62 3.37 4.22
CA ALA A 99 11.05 2.03 3.84
C ALA A 99 9.88 1.26 3.23
N GLN A 100 9.80 1.22 1.88
CA GLN A 100 8.71 0.57 1.17
C GLN A 100 9.07 -0.86 0.79
N GLU A 101 8.25 -1.80 1.20
CA GLU A 101 8.36 -3.20 0.84
C GLU A 101 7.14 -3.64 0.03
N THR A 102 7.38 -4.28 -1.11
CA THR A 102 6.31 -4.86 -1.92
C THR A 102 6.24 -6.37 -1.64
N LEU A 103 5.12 -6.83 -1.13
CA LEU A 103 4.86 -8.24 -0.94
C LEU A 103 4.19 -8.85 -2.18
N ALA A 104 4.54 -10.11 -2.47
CA ALA A 104 3.74 -10.91 -3.37
C ALA A 104 2.32 -11.06 -2.79
N LYS A 105 1.30 -11.04 -3.64
CA LYS A 105 -0.11 -11.19 -3.22
C LYS A 105 -0.33 -12.45 -2.37
N SER A 106 0.36 -13.53 -2.71
CA SER A 106 0.32 -14.80 -1.97
C SER A 106 0.94 -14.74 -0.57
N ALA A 107 1.74 -13.72 -0.28
CA ALA A 107 2.38 -13.55 1.02
C ALA A 107 1.57 -12.65 1.97
N VAL A 108 0.46 -12.08 1.51
CA VAL A 108 -0.43 -11.23 2.30
C VAL A 108 -1.60 -12.08 2.79
N ASN A 109 -1.30 -13.02 3.68
CA ASN A 109 -2.31 -13.76 4.43
C ASN A 109 -2.13 -13.51 5.94
N ALA A 110 -3.15 -13.81 6.73
CA ALA A 110 -3.14 -13.55 8.16
C ALA A 110 -1.98 -14.23 8.88
N ALA A 111 -1.61 -15.45 8.49
CA ALA A 111 -0.51 -16.20 9.13
C ALA A 111 0.86 -15.55 8.86
N SER A 112 1.13 -15.13 7.61
CA SER A 112 2.40 -14.47 7.27
C SER A 112 2.50 -13.08 7.92
N LEU A 113 1.40 -12.32 7.95
CA LEU A 113 1.35 -11.04 8.64
C LEU A 113 1.55 -11.22 10.15
N ALA A 114 0.88 -12.21 10.76
CA ALA A 114 1.05 -12.55 12.17
C ALA A 114 2.49 -12.90 12.52
N ALA A 115 3.15 -13.71 11.70
CA ALA A 115 4.55 -14.07 11.90
C ALA A 115 5.46 -12.83 11.88
N ARG A 116 5.26 -11.93 10.92
CA ARG A 116 6.05 -10.70 10.82
C ARG A 116 5.79 -9.72 11.96
N MET A 117 4.53 -9.52 12.33
CA MET A 117 4.17 -8.66 13.47
C MET A 117 4.72 -9.20 14.79
N SER A 118 4.84 -10.53 14.93
CA SER A 118 5.44 -11.16 16.13
C SER A 118 6.96 -11.10 16.15
N ALA A 119 7.61 -10.98 14.99
CA ALA A 119 9.08 -10.91 14.89
C ALA A 119 9.66 -9.53 15.28
N SER A 120 8.84 -8.57 15.52
CA SER A 120 9.05 -7.21 16.06
C SER A 120 10.13 -6.33 15.45
N ALA A 121 11.30 -6.85 15.08
CA ALA A 121 12.41 -6.03 14.56
C ALA A 121 12.14 -5.40 13.18
N ASP A 122 11.36 -6.10 12.34
CA ASP A 122 11.04 -5.69 10.96
C ASP A 122 9.52 -5.61 10.71
N ALA A 123 8.74 -5.45 11.78
CA ALA A 123 7.30 -5.26 11.64
C ALA A 123 7.01 -3.96 10.86
N PRO A 124 6.06 -3.99 9.92
CA PRO A 124 5.66 -2.78 9.24
C PRO A 124 4.88 -1.84 10.16
N ASP A 125 5.15 -0.54 10.03
CA ASP A 125 4.38 0.51 10.71
C ASP A 125 3.06 0.79 10.00
N ILE A 126 3.05 0.65 8.67
CA ILE A 126 1.88 0.83 7.82
C ILE A 126 1.70 -0.38 6.91
N LEU A 127 0.51 -0.97 6.98
CA LEU A 127 0.08 -2.04 6.09
C LEU A 127 -0.94 -1.53 5.09
N ARG A 128 -0.69 -1.75 3.81
CA ARG A 128 -1.69 -1.57 2.77
C ARG A 128 -2.28 -2.93 2.40
N LEU A 129 -3.49 -3.17 2.85
CA LEU A 129 -4.23 -4.40 2.62
C LEU A 129 -5.26 -4.22 1.52
N GLY A 130 -5.44 -5.24 0.68
CA GLY A 130 -6.60 -5.36 -0.19
C GLY A 130 -7.71 -6.10 0.56
N LEU A 131 -8.83 -5.45 0.73
CA LEU A 131 -10.05 -6.10 1.19
C LEU A 131 -10.84 -6.54 -0.05
N THR A 132 -10.39 -7.60 -0.72
CA THR A 132 -11.14 -8.15 -1.85
C THR A 132 -11.80 -9.47 -1.46
N PRO A 133 -13.03 -9.73 -1.95
CA PRO A 133 -13.70 -11.02 -1.74
C PRO A 133 -12.90 -12.24 -2.19
N ASP A 134 -11.88 -12.01 -3.02
CA ASP A 134 -11.11 -13.08 -3.65
C ASP A 134 -10.01 -13.67 -2.76
N THR A 135 -9.78 -13.14 -1.55
CA THR A 135 -8.70 -13.57 -0.66
C THR A 135 -9.08 -13.61 0.82
N PRO A 136 -10.26 -14.14 1.20
CA PRO A 136 -10.48 -14.47 2.60
C PRO A 136 -9.51 -15.58 3.01
N GLU A 137 -9.15 -15.62 4.28
CA GLU A 137 -8.44 -16.77 4.87
C GLU A 137 -9.30 -18.04 4.72
N ALA A 138 -8.68 -19.21 4.92
CA ALA A 138 -9.37 -20.50 4.78
C ALA A 138 -10.59 -20.64 5.71
N ASP A 139 -10.64 -19.91 6.81
CA ASP A 139 -11.74 -19.81 7.75
C ASP A 139 -12.76 -18.70 7.41
N GLY A 140 -12.54 -17.98 6.30
CA GLY A 140 -13.39 -16.86 5.86
C GLY A 140 -13.09 -15.52 6.54
N SER A 141 -12.09 -15.45 7.41
CA SER A 141 -11.69 -14.18 8.03
C SER A 141 -10.88 -13.31 7.05
N TRP A 142 -10.92 -12.01 7.29
CA TRP A 142 -10.10 -11.05 6.53
C TRP A 142 -8.81 -10.75 7.28
N PRO A 143 -7.70 -10.46 6.58
CA PRO A 143 -6.46 -10.09 7.24
C PRO A 143 -6.60 -8.94 8.25
N LEU A 144 -7.43 -7.94 7.94
CA LEU A 144 -7.69 -6.82 8.86
C LEU A 144 -8.40 -7.29 10.14
N ASP A 145 -9.37 -8.21 10.05
CA ASP A 145 -10.07 -8.76 11.21
C ASP A 145 -9.10 -9.45 12.17
N VAL A 146 -8.19 -10.26 11.61
CA VAL A 146 -7.17 -10.95 12.41
C VAL A 146 -6.23 -9.96 13.10
N LEU A 147 -5.82 -8.91 12.40
CA LEU A 147 -4.95 -7.87 12.98
C LEU A 147 -5.66 -7.11 14.11
N MET A 148 -6.95 -6.79 13.93
CA MET A 148 -7.78 -6.15 14.96
C MET A 148 -7.96 -7.06 16.18
N ASP A 149 -8.25 -8.35 15.99
CA ASP A 149 -8.44 -9.32 17.07
C ASP A 149 -7.17 -9.56 17.88
N LYS A 150 -6.01 -9.46 17.24
CA LYS A 150 -4.70 -9.54 17.90
C LYS A 150 -4.27 -8.24 18.59
N GLY A 151 -5.02 -7.15 18.41
CA GLY A 151 -4.66 -5.85 18.98
C GLY A 151 -3.43 -5.20 18.34
N TRP A 152 -3.11 -5.55 17.10
CA TRP A 152 -1.96 -5.00 16.36
C TRP A 152 -2.29 -3.75 15.57
N CYS A 153 -3.55 -3.37 15.49
CA CYS A 153 -3.98 -2.15 14.86
C CYS A 153 -4.08 -1.01 15.86
N MET A 154 -3.54 0.13 15.51
CA MET A 154 -3.68 1.36 16.27
C MET A 154 -5.13 1.87 16.18
N ASP A 155 -5.66 2.40 17.28
CA ASP A 155 -6.93 3.09 17.31
C ASP A 155 -6.78 4.48 16.68
N LEU A 156 -7.31 4.63 15.48
CA LEU A 156 -7.25 5.88 14.71
C LEU A 156 -8.39 6.85 15.06
N SER A 157 -9.37 6.43 15.85
CA SER A 157 -10.50 7.31 16.25
C SER A 157 -10.09 8.48 17.14
N VAL A 158 -8.87 8.43 17.69
CA VAL A 158 -8.28 9.53 18.47
C VAL A 158 -7.94 10.77 17.61
N TYR A 159 -7.91 10.61 16.28
CA TYR A 159 -7.66 11.68 15.32
C TYR A 159 -8.99 12.19 14.75
N PRO A 160 -9.37 13.45 15.02
CA PRO A 160 -10.65 14.01 14.57
C PRO A 160 -10.83 13.96 13.06
N GLU A 161 -9.77 14.17 12.28
CA GLU A 161 -9.78 14.17 10.82
C GLU A 161 -10.10 12.77 10.28
N VAL A 162 -9.60 11.73 10.93
CA VAL A 162 -9.89 10.33 10.60
C VAL A 162 -11.35 10.01 10.87
N SER A 163 -11.84 10.43 12.04
CA SER A 163 -13.23 10.23 12.44
C SER A 163 -14.20 10.94 11.49
N ASP A 164 -13.90 12.17 11.10
CA ASP A 164 -14.68 12.93 10.13
C ASP A 164 -14.66 12.23 8.75
N TYR A 165 -13.49 11.81 8.28
CA TYR A 165 -13.37 11.08 7.01
C TYR A 165 -14.22 9.80 6.99
N VAL A 166 -14.06 8.95 8.01
CA VAL A 166 -14.77 7.66 8.11
C VAL A 166 -16.28 7.85 8.24
N SER A 167 -16.72 8.91 8.93
CA SER A 167 -18.16 9.21 9.09
C SER A 167 -18.87 9.47 7.76
N ARG A 168 -18.15 10.00 6.77
CA ARG A 168 -18.66 10.30 5.42
C ARG A 168 -18.65 9.11 4.46
N LEU A 169 -18.04 7.99 4.86
CA LEU A 169 -18.02 6.79 4.03
C LEU A 169 -19.38 6.10 3.98
N ASN A 170 -19.62 5.38 2.88
CA ASN A 170 -20.73 4.43 2.81
C ASN A 170 -20.64 3.42 3.96
N GLY A 171 -21.80 3.00 4.51
CA GLY A 171 -21.86 2.10 5.65
C GLY A 171 -21.00 0.85 5.51
N ILE A 172 -21.01 0.21 4.35
CA ILE A 172 -20.21 -1.01 4.09
C ILE A 172 -18.71 -0.77 4.36
N TYR A 173 -18.15 0.33 3.87
CA TYR A 173 -16.72 0.65 4.05
C TYR A 173 -16.42 1.09 5.48
N ARG A 174 -17.32 1.86 6.07
CA ARG A 174 -17.20 2.28 7.48
C ARG A 174 -17.21 1.07 8.41
N ASP A 175 -18.16 0.15 8.23
CA ASP A 175 -18.31 -1.03 9.08
C ASP A 175 -17.12 -2.00 8.93
N ALA A 176 -16.53 -2.08 7.74
CA ALA A 176 -15.34 -2.90 7.49
C ALA A 176 -14.09 -2.41 8.24
N VAL A 177 -13.99 -1.14 8.59
CA VAL A 177 -12.81 -0.57 9.26
C VAL A 177 -13.07 -0.16 10.71
N THR A 178 -14.30 -0.34 11.20
CA THR A 178 -14.67 0.01 12.57
C THR A 178 -15.03 -1.24 13.38
N ARG A 179 -14.60 -1.28 14.63
CA ARG A 179 -14.99 -2.32 15.58
C ARG A 179 -15.09 -1.72 16.99
N ASN A 180 -16.21 -1.99 17.70
CA ASN A 180 -16.43 -1.49 19.05
C ASN A 180 -16.30 0.04 19.19
N GLY A 181 -16.75 0.79 18.17
CA GLY A 181 -16.68 2.24 18.14
C GLY A 181 -15.30 2.84 17.85
N LYS A 182 -14.31 2.00 17.54
CA LYS A 182 -12.95 2.40 17.19
C LYS A 182 -12.68 2.22 15.71
N ILE A 183 -11.79 3.03 15.15
CA ILE A 183 -11.38 3.00 13.75
C ILE A 183 -9.99 2.42 13.66
N TYR A 184 -9.78 1.40 12.83
CA TYR A 184 -8.52 0.67 12.74
C TYR A 184 -7.87 0.71 11.36
N ALA A 185 -8.56 1.21 10.36
CA ALA A 185 -8.01 1.38 9.02
C ALA A 185 -8.67 2.53 8.27
N LEU A 186 -8.03 2.98 7.20
CA LEU A 186 -8.56 3.99 6.28
C LEU A 186 -8.74 3.37 4.89
N PRO A 187 -9.95 3.27 4.35
CA PRO A 187 -10.17 2.92 2.97
C PRO A 187 -9.66 4.04 2.06
N ILE A 188 -8.66 3.75 1.25
CA ILE A 188 -8.04 4.75 0.34
C ILE A 188 -8.61 4.70 -1.07
N TYR A 189 -9.22 3.59 -1.45
CA TYR A 189 -9.99 3.45 -2.69
C TYR A 189 -10.92 2.24 -2.58
N ALA A 190 -11.96 2.26 -3.39
CA ALA A 190 -12.91 1.17 -3.51
C ALA A 190 -13.19 0.89 -4.98
N TRP A 191 -13.38 -0.38 -5.29
CA TRP A 191 -13.78 -0.85 -6.61
C TRP A 191 -15.15 -1.46 -6.50
N SER A 192 -16.05 -1.10 -7.40
CA SER A 192 -17.29 -1.84 -7.57
C SER A 192 -17.30 -2.52 -8.93
N TYR A 193 -17.62 -3.80 -8.91
CA TYR A 193 -17.86 -4.58 -10.10
C TYR A 193 -19.36 -4.72 -10.28
N GLY A 194 -19.82 -4.54 -11.50
CA GLY A 194 -21.23 -4.67 -11.80
C GLY A 194 -21.48 -4.73 -13.30
N TYR A 195 -22.69 -5.11 -13.65
CA TYR A 195 -23.13 -5.01 -15.02
C TYR A 195 -23.67 -3.61 -15.27
N PHE A 196 -23.25 -3.03 -16.38
CA PHE A 196 -23.72 -1.73 -16.82
C PHE A 196 -24.69 -1.90 -17.98
N ILE A 197 -25.86 -1.33 -17.87
CA ILE A 197 -26.85 -1.33 -18.93
C ILE A 197 -26.92 0.08 -19.52
N SER A 198 -26.74 0.19 -20.84
CA SER A 198 -26.85 1.48 -21.51
C SER A 198 -28.31 1.95 -21.57
N ARG A 199 -28.62 3.08 -20.99
CA ARG A 199 -29.97 3.67 -21.01
C ARG A 199 -30.46 3.90 -22.44
N ASN A 200 -29.60 4.36 -23.34
CA ASN A 200 -29.94 4.53 -24.76
C ASN A 200 -30.30 3.20 -25.46
N VAL A 201 -29.68 2.11 -25.07
CA VAL A 201 -30.01 0.78 -25.60
C VAL A 201 -31.35 0.31 -25.05
N MET A 202 -31.61 0.51 -23.77
CA MET A 202 -32.90 0.21 -23.16
C MET A 202 -34.06 0.94 -23.87
N GLU A 203 -33.91 2.25 -24.06
CA GLU A 203 -34.92 3.06 -24.76
C GLU A 203 -35.19 2.56 -26.19
N LYS A 204 -34.10 2.26 -26.95
CA LYS A 204 -34.24 1.71 -28.31
C LYS A 204 -34.96 0.36 -28.38
N LEU A 205 -34.87 -0.39 -27.30
CA LEU A 205 -35.45 -1.74 -27.19
C LEU A 205 -36.80 -1.73 -26.46
N GLY A 206 -37.28 -0.57 -26.05
CA GLY A 206 -38.55 -0.40 -25.33
C GLY A 206 -38.52 -1.01 -23.91
N LEU A 207 -37.32 -1.16 -23.33
CA LEU A 207 -37.15 -1.68 -21.97
C LEU A 207 -37.37 -0.59 -20.93
N GLN A 208 -37.97 -0.97 -19.81
CA GLN A 208 -38.19 -0.11 -18.65
C GLN A 208 -37.21 -0.42 -17.53
N GLU A 209 -37.06 0.45 -16.55
CA GLU A 209 -36.20 0.21 -15.36
C GLU A 209 -36.61 -1.06 -14.60
N SER A 210 -37.89 -1.41 -14.63
CA SER A 210 -38.42 -2.67 -14.04
C SER A 210 -37.92 -3.95 -14.73
N ASP A 211 -37.40 -3.83 -15.96
CA ASP A 211 -36.86 -4.97 -16.71
C ASP A 211 -35.39 -5.21 -16.36
N ILE A 212 -34.75 -4.33 -15.57
CA ILE A 212 -33.36 -4.47 -15.17
C ILE A 212 -33.23 -5.63 -14.15
N PRO A 213 -32.39 -6.63 -14.45
CA PRO A 213 -32.17 -7.74 -13.52
C PRO A 213 -31.56 -7.26 -12.20
N THR A 214 -32.12 -7.66 -11.07
CA THR A 214 -31.63 -7.31 -9.74
C THR A 214 -30.81 -8.41 -9.08
N ASN A 215 -30.79 -9.59 -9.68
CA ASN A 215 -30.02 -10.74 -9.21
C ASN A 215 -29.53 -11.59 -10.39
N LEU A 216 -28.70 -12.58 -10.11
CA LEU A 216 -28.06 -13.41 -11.14
C LEU A 216 -29.10 -14.28 -11.90
N ILE A 217 -30.13 -14.75 -11.24
CA ILE A 217 -31.15 -15.59 -11.87
C ILE A 217 -31.95 -14.77 -12.89
N ASP A 218 -32.36 -13.57 -12.51
CA ASP A 218 -33.04 -12.62 -13.40
C ASP A 218 -32.16 -12.21 -14.56
N LEU A 219 -30.85 -12.04 -14.33
CA LEU A 219 -29.89 -11.73 -15.38
C LEU A 219 -29.79 -12.87 -16.40
N CYS A 220 -29.72 -14.10 -15.95
CA CYS A 220 -29.71 -15.27 -16.84
C CYS A 220 -31.00 -15.35 -17.66
N ALA A 221 -32.15 -15.13 -17.03
CA ALA A 221 -33.44 -15.11 -17.72
C ALA A 221 -33.52 -13.95 -18.73
N PHE A 222 -33.05 -12.79 -18.37
CA PHE A 222 -32.97 -11.63 -19.25
C PHE A 222 -32.11 -11.89 -20.50
N ILE A 223 -30.90 -12.46 -20.32
CA ILE A 223 -29.99 -12.81 -21.42
C ILE A 223 -30.65 -13.86 -22.34
N THR A 224 -31.31 -14.88 -21.77
CA THR A 224 -31.96 -15.93 -22.53
C THR A 224 -33.10 -15.39 -23.38
N LYS A 225 -33.81 -14.37 -22.91
CA LYS A 225 -34.87 -13.70 -23.65
C LYS A 225 -34.37 -12.92 -24.87
N TRP A 226 -33.11 -12.64 -24.93
CA TRP A 226 -32.44 -11.81 -25.97
C TRP A 226 -31.80 -12.62 -27.08
N ASN A 227 -31.59 -13.92 -26.90
CA ASN A 227 -31.13 -14.85 -27.91
C ASN A 227 -32.33 -15.55 -28.59
#